data_3c39fdd6ef7813c5a16dfdecf03e3352
#
_entry.id   3c39fdd6ef7813c5a16dfdecf03e3352
#
_cell.length_a   1.000
_cell.length_b   1.000
_cell.length_c   1.000
_cell.angle_alpha   90.00
_cell.angle_beta   90.00
_cell.angle_gamma   90.00
#
_symmetry.space_group_name_H-M   'P 1'
#
loop_
_entity.id
_entity.type
_entity.pdbx_description
1 polymer ?
#
loop_
_entity_poly.entity_id
_entity_poly.type
_entity_poly.pdbx_seq_one_letter_code
_entity_poly.pdbx_strand_id
1 'polypeptide(L)'
;MFDNSWEHDTSHLIHIPIERVKAYVLNDFKAANTLELIKAGISLREIEDATNSSIEIKPLPQKLLDKLEQKEMEPRFPFPCEREAQILAYKAWKQNDNKGIFAMATGTGKTVTALNCALKEWQQNNYYKLIIVVPTQALALQWEKEAKAFNFQNIVSTHTEKDWKSILSRYATNSIFNSKKNIVIITTYATFILKHFQSFLYSVKNSEDFIFIADEAHNLGASGPIKKLPIFINNRIGLSATPERIYDEIGSSQLYDFFNSKPPKYTYRFTMKEAIEQGILCHYDYTPVFVELTNIEMSEYRKVTDQLRKFLDPETGKYKPEAEMLLMKRKRIIHKAENKKVAIIRMLDDLTSESKLKYTFVFVPEGYEPDYSVSDSYNIAKEDMHLIDEYSDIFRERRYHYHKFISGLEDAPEILKGFASGDIDVLLSMKCLDEGVDVPRAENAIFLSSTGNPRQFIQRRGRVLRKHQDKEKAHIWDMVVVPPDISENLDNSIEKNLFLGEVKRIINFASLADNRVSIIYSKLNDICMTLGIDLFQILEDEEKQYE
;
A
#
# COMPACT_ATOMS: atom_id res chain seq x y z
N MET A 1 -22.85 -3.51 -48.49
CA MET A 1 -23.89 -4.39 -47.90
C MET A 1 -24.19 -4.00 -46.44
N PHE A 2 -23.20 -3.70 -45.64
CA PHE A 2 -23.37 -3.29 -44.22
C PHE A 2 -23.99 -1.87 -44.10
N ASP A 3 -23.53 -0.93 -44.91
CA ASP A 3 -24.04 0.45 -44.88
C ASP A 3 -25.50 0.57 -45.31
N ASN A 4 -25.92 -0.18 -46.35
CA ASN A 4 -27.32 -0.16 -46.80
C ASN A 4 -28.29 -0.82 -45.81
N SER A 5 -27.84 -1.81 -45.04
CA SER A 5 -28.66 -2.41 -43.99
C SER A 5 -28.78 -1.53 -42.75
N TRP A 6 -27.79 -0.63 -42.51
CA TRP A 6 -27.82 0.32 -41.40
C TRP A 6 -28.78 1.50 -41.67
N GLU A 7 -28.98 1.87 -42.92
CA GLU A 7 -29.88 2.95 -43.35
C GLU A 7 -31.35 2.52 -43.54
N HIS A 8 -31.76 1.30 -43.14
CA HIS A 8 -33.11 0.76 -43.24
C HIS A 8 -33.64 0.55 -44.68
N ASP A 9 -32.78 0.46 -45.68
CA ASP A 9 -33.15 0.34 -47.09
C ASP A 9 -33.52 -1.09 -47.53
N THR A 10 -33.51 -2.04 -46.60
CA THR A 10 -33.94 -3.43 -46.86
C THR A 10 -35.14 -3.77 -45.98
N SER A 11 -36.30 -3.93 -46.61
CA SER A 11 -37.61 -4.18 -45.99
C SER A 11 -37.75 -5.48 -45.16
N HIS A 12 -36.64 -6.19 -44.89
CA HIS A 12 -36.63 -7.49 -44.23
C HIS A 12 -35.66 -7.62 -43.06
N LEU A 13 -34.94 -6.52 -42.67
CA LEU A 13 -34.00 -6.54 -41.54
C LEU A 13 -34.37 -5.47 -40.50
N ILE A 14 -34.62 -5.91 -39.29
CA ILE A 14 -34.83 -5.01 -38.16
C ILE A 14 -33.50 -4.81 -37.43
N HIS A 15 -33.02 -3.57 -37.39
CA HIS A 15 -31.83 -3.20 -36.65
C HIS A 15 -32.17 -2.90 -35.18
N ILE A 16 -31.72 -3.75 -34.29
CA ILE A 16 -31.82 -3.49 -32.85
C ILE A 16 -30.47 -2.91 -32.40
N PRO A 17 -30.45 -1.69 -31.86
CA PRO A 17 -29.22 -1.10 -31.30
C PRO A 17 -28.59 -2.04 -30.28
N ILE A 18 -27.27 -2.24 -30.37
CA ILE A 18 -26.52 -3.20 -29.53
C ILE A 18 -26.66 -2.87 -28.04
N GLU A 19 -26.87 -1.60 -27.71
CA GLU A 19 -27.12 -1.14 -26.35
C GLU A 19 -28.44 -1.67 -25.79
N ARG A 20 -29.49 -1.79 -26.61
CA ARG A 20 -30.78 -2.38 -26.21
C ARG A 20 -30.65 -3.88 -26.00
N VAL A 21 -29.96 -4.57 -26.89
CA VAL A 21 -29.68 -6.00 -26.75
C VAL A 21 -28.87 -6.26 -25.52
N LYS A 22 -27.81 -5.46 -25.29
CA LYS A 22 -26.95 -5.56 -24.13
C LYS A 22 -27.68 -5.27 -22.81
N ALA A 23 -28.52 -4.26 -22.76
CA ALA A 23 -29.32 -3.94 -21.58
C ALA A 23 -30.35 -5.03 -21.24
N TYR A 24 -31.05 -5.56 -22.24
CA TYR A 24 -31.99 -6.64 -22.06
C TYR A 24 -31.33 -7.92 -21.54
N VAL A 25 -30.24 -8.30 -22.20
CA VAL A 25 -29.46 -9.49 -21.88
C VAL A 25 -28.84 -9.43 -20.46
N LEU A 26 -28.28 -8.28 -20.07
CA LEU A 26 -27.68 -8.12 -18.75
C LEU A 26 -28.73 -8.08 -17.61
N ASN A 27 -29.92 -7.56 -17.89
CA ASN A 27 -30.99 -7.46 -16.88
C ASN A 27 -31.78 -8.76 -16.69
N ASP A 28 -32.14 -9.44 -17.76
CA ASP A 28 -33.06 -10.59 -17.68
C ASP A 28 -32.35 -11.93 -17.55
N PHE A 29 -31.15 -12.07 -18.13
CA PHE A 29 -30.43 -13.35 -18.13
C PHE A 29 -29.25 -13.41 -17.17
N LYS A 30 -28.91 -12.34 -16.46
CA LYS A 30 -27.76 -12.24 -15.52
C LYS A 30 -26.46 -12.81 -16.11
N ALA A 31 -26.29 -12.76 -17.41
CA ALA A 31 -25.11 -13.26 -18.09
C ALA A 31 -23.92 -12.31 -17.85
N ALA A 32 -22.76 -12.86 -17.55
CA ALA A 32 -21.56 -12.07 -17.23
C ALA A 32 -21.02 -11.33 -18.46
N ASN A 33 -21.28 -11.84 -19.67
CA ASN A 33 -20.84 -11.23 -20.93
C ASN A 33 -21.64 -11.74 -22.16
N THR A 34 -21.54 -11.01 -23.27
CA THR A 34 -22.22 -11.32 -24.52
C THR A 34 -21.82 -12.69 -25.10
N LEU A 35 -20.62 -13.16 -24.85
CA LEU A 35 -20.10 -14.43 -25.35
C LEU A 35 -20.74 -15.64 -24.64
N GLU A 36 -20.99 -15.55 -23.35
CA GLU A 36 -21.70 -16.58 -22.58
C GLU A 36 -23.12 -16.81 -23.13
N LEU A 37 -23.78 -15.73 -23.53
CA LEU A 37 -25.09 -15.79 -24.16
C LEU A 37 -25.06 -16.46 -25.51
N ILE A 38 -24.08 -16.11 -26.33
CA ILE A 38 -23.88 -16.72 -27.66
C ILE A 38 -23.55 -18.21 -27.50
N LYS A 39 -22.71 -18.58 -26.50
CA LYS A 39 -22.40 -19.99 -26.21
C LYS A 39 -23.55 -20.77 -25.60
N ALA A 40 -24.40 -20.15 -24.82
CA ALA A 40 -25.58 -20.76 -24.22
C ALA A 40 -26.68 -21.09 -25.25
N GLY A 41 -26.48 -20.71 -26.53
CA GLY A 41 -27.44 -21.01 -27.59
C GLY A 41 -28.78 -20.34 -27.34
N ILE A 42 -28.79 -19.21 -26.64
CA ILE A 42 -30.01 -18.44 -26.43
C ILE A 42 -30.55 -18.09 -27.80
N SER A 43 -31.60 -18.82 -28.21
CA SER A 43 -32.32 -18.54 -29.44
C SER A 43 -32.94 -17.17 -29.25
N LEU A 44 -32.79 -16.31 -30.22
CA LEU A 44 -33.44 -15.00 -30.20
C LEU A 44 -34.98 -15.10 -30.22
N ARG A 45 -35.58 -16.31 -30.22
CA ARG A 45 -37.01 -16.51 -29.96
C ARG A 45 -37.51 -15.81 -28.71
N GLU A 46 -36.73 -15.83 -27.64
CA GLU A 46 -37.08 -15.13 -26.39
C GLU A 46 -36.97 -13.60 -26.49
N ILE A 47 -36.14 -13.11 -27.45
CA ILE A 47 -36.11 -11.69 -27.82
C ILE A 47 -37.23 -11.35 -28.81
N GLU A 48 -37.63 -12.29 -29.69
CA GLU A 48 -38.76 -12.17 -30.60
C GLU A 48 -40.08 -11.97 -29.85
N ASP A 49 -40.31 -12.74 -28.78
CA ASP A 49 -41.51 -12.61 -27.93
C ASP A 49 -41.57 -11.24 -27.23
N ALA A 50 -40.41 -10.63 -26.93
CA ALA A 50 -40.35 -9.31 -26.34
C ALA A 50 -40.43 -8.13 -27.33
N THR A 51 -40.15 -8.37 -28.63
CA THR A 51 -40.08 -7.33 -29.68
C THR A 51 -41.12 -7.44 -30.78
N ASN A 52 -41.95 -8.49 -30.77
CA ASN A 52 -42.98 -8.81 -31.81
C ASN A 52 -42.41 -8.89 -33.23
N SER A 53 -41.18 -9.33 -33.44
CA SER A 53 -40.54 -9.46 -34.72
C SER A 53 -39.77 -10.75 -34.88
N SER A 54 -39.98 -11.48 -35.97
CA SER A 54 -39.25 -12.72 -36.27
C SER A 54 -37.85 -12.41 -36.85
N ILE A 55 -36.80 -12.75 -36.11
CA ILE A 55 -35.42 -12.57 -36.54
C ILE A 55 -34.75 -13.93 -36.71
N GLU A 56 -34.38 -14.29 -37.95
CA GLU A 56 -33.62 -15.50 -38.23
C GLU A 56 -32.12 -15.25 -38.05
N ILE A 57 -31.54 -15.75 -36.93
CA ILE A 57 -30.09 -15.63 -36.68
C ILE A 57 -29.37 -16.86 -37.19
N LYS A 58 -28.44 -16.62 -38.10
CA LYS A 58 -27.43 -17.61 -38.46
C LYS A 58 -26.35 -17.71 -37.35
N PRO A 59 -26.00 -18.94 -36.94
CA PRO A 59 -24.91 -19.10 -35.95
C PRO A 59 -23.63 -18.46 -36.47
N LEU A 60 -22.90 -17.77 -35.58
CA LEU A 60 -21.64 -17.16 -35.93
C LEU A 60 -20.65 -18.23 -36.44
N PRO A 61 -19.87 -17.95 -37.49
CA PRO A 61 -18.84 -18.87 -37.95
C PRO A 61 -17.86 -19.21 -36.83
N GLN A 62 -17.48 -20.48 -36.66
CA GLN A 62 -16.59 -20.95 -35.59
C GLN A 62 -15.30 -20.12 -35.49
N LYS A 63 -14.70 -19.75 -36.64
CA LYS A 63 -13.53 -18.84 -36.68
C LYS A 63 -13.75 -17.46 -36.03
N LEU A 64 -15.00 -16.97 -36.06
CA LEU A 64 -15.32 -15.68 -35.44
C LEU A 64 -15.54 -15.85 -33.94
N LEU A 65 -16.16 -16.97 -33.55
CA LEU A 65 -16.27 -17.36 -32.13
C LEU A 65 -14.89 -17.54 -31.51
N ASP A 66 -13.98 -18.27 -32.15
CA ASP A 66 -12.61 -18.48 -31.71
C ASP A 66 -11.84 -17.15 -31.56
N LYS A 67 -12.03 -16.21 -32.50
CA LYS A 67 -11.43 -14.86 -32.41
C LYS A 67 -12.03 -14.03 -31.28
N LEU A 68 -13.32 -14.11 -31.03
CA LEU A 68 -13.96 -13.42 -29.90
C LEU A 68 -13.51 -14.00 -28.57
N GLU A 69 -13.40 -15.33 -28.46
CA GLU A 69 -12.85 -16.00 -27.30
C GLU A 69 -11.40 -15.59 -27.02
N GLN A 70 -10.56 -15.57 -28.07
CA GLN A 70 -9.18 -15.09 -27.94
C GLN A 70 -9.12 -13.65 -27.45
N LYS A 71 -9.94 -12.77 -28.01
CA LYS A 71 -10.00 -11.35 -27.64
C LYS A 71 -10.52 -11.13 -26.21
N GLU A 72 -11.45 -11.96 -25.73
CA GLU A 72 -11.90 -11.93 -24.35
C GLU A 72 -10.83 -12.40 -23.36
N MET A 73 -9.91 -13.26 -23.79
CA MET A 73 -8.78 -13.75 -22.99
C MET A 73 -7.55 -12.83 -23.03
N GLU A 74 -7.57 -11.76 -23.83
CA GLU A 74 -6.47 -10.82 -23.91
C GLU A 74 -6.39 -9.93 -22.66
N PRO A 75 -5.17 -9.65 -22.17
CA PRO A 75 -4.96 -8.67 -21.13
C PRO A 75 -5.49 -7.29 -21.53
N ARG A 76 -6.12 -6.60 -20.59
CA ARG A 76 -6.69 -5.27 -20.83
C ARG A 76 -6.64 -4.41 -19.58
N PHE A 77 -6.63 -3.10 -19.79
CA PHE A 77 -6.67 -2.14 -18.68
C PHE A 77 -8.06 -2.16 -18.02
N PRO A 78 -8.17 -2.35 -16.69
CA PRO A 78 -9.45 -2.59 -16.02
C PRO A 78 -10.28 -1.33 -15.74
N PHE A 79 -9.74 -0.14 -16.02
CA PHE A 79 -10.41 1.14 -15.78
C PHE A 79 -10.71 1.86 -17.10
N PRO A 80 -11.60 2.88 -17.11
CA PRO A 80 -11.97 3.60 -18.34
C PRO A 80 -10.79 4.25 -19.07
N CYS A 81 -9.80 4.76 -18.33
CA CYS A 81 -8.58 5.37 -18.89
C CYS A 81 -7.40 5.26 -17.94
N GLU A 82 -6.21 5.32 -18.51
CA GLU A 82 -4.96 5.44 -17.76
C GLU A 82 -4.84 6.84 -17.15
N ARG A 83 -4.28 6.92 -15.95
CA ARG A 83 -3.91 8.20 -15.34
C ARG A 83 -2.60 8.69 -15.94
N GLU A 84 -2.39 9.99 -15.98
CA GLU A 84 -1.14 10.59 -16.47
C GLU A 84 0.11 10.03 -15.76
N ALA A 85 0.05 9.87 -14.44
CA ALA A 85 1.11 9.27 -13.64
C ALA A 85 1.53 7.87 -14.14
N GLN A 86 0.58 7.05 -14.59
CA GLN A 86 0.86 5.70 -15.12
C GLN A 86 1.54 5.76 -16.49
N ILE A 87 1.10 6.70 -17.33
CA ILE A 87 1.71 6.93 -18.66
C ILE A 87 3.14 7.44 -18.52
N LEU A 88 3.37 8.40 -17.61
CA LEU A 88 4.70 8.97 -17.36
C LEU A 88 5.66 7.94 -16.75
N ALA A 89 5.18 7.13 -15.80
CA ALA A 89 5.97 6.05 -15.22
C ALA A 89 6.45 5.04 -16.27
N TYR A 90 5.56 4.61 -17.17
CA TYR A 90 5.94 3.72 -18.27
C TYR A 90 6.97 4.36 -19.20
N LYS A 91 6.77 5.62 -19.61
CA LYS A 91 7.73 6.34 -20.48
C LYS A 91 9.11 6.45 -19.82
N ALA A 92 9.16 6.83 -18.54
CA ALA A 92 10.40 6.94 -17.78
C ALA A 92 11.11 5.59 -17.65
N TRP A 93 10.36 4.50 -17.41
CA TRP A 93 10.91 3.15 -17.34
C TRP A 93 11.52 2.71 -18.68
N LYS A 94 10.83 2.97 -19.81
CA LYS A 94 11.35 2.69 -21.16
C LYS A 94 12.63 3.48 -21.46
N GLN A 95 12.69 4.74 -21.04
CA GLN A 95 13.87 5.59 -21.22
C GLN A 95 15.06 5.16 -20.36
N ASN A 96 14.82 4.39 -19.30
CA ASN A 96 15.83 3.85 -18.40
C ASN A 96 16.10 2.35 -18.63
N ASP A 97 16.12 1.91 -19.87
CA ASP A 97 16.43 0.54 -20.30
C ASP A 97 15.54 -0.52 -19.60
N ASN A 98 14.27 -0.23 -19.42
CA ASN A 98 13.30 -1.09 -18.74
C ASN A 98 13.70 -1.45 -17.30
N LYS A 99 14.40 -0.58 -16.60
CA LYS A 99 14.76 -0.72 -15.19
C LYS A 99 14.33 0.51 -14.43
N GLY A 100 13.86 0.33 -13.20
CA GLY A 100 13.53 1.49 -12.42
C GLY A 100 12.85 1.25 -11.09
N ILE A 101 12.99 2.23 -10.21
CA ILE A 101 12.20 2.36 -8.99
C ILE A 101 11.12 3.41 -9.25
N PHE A 102 9.87 3.04 -9.02
CA PHE A 102 8.74 3.96 -8.97
C PHE A 102 8.51 4.36 -7.51
N ALA A 103 9.02 5.53 -7.15
CA ALA A 103 8.87 6.13 -5.83
C ALA A 103 7.51 6.84 -5.77
N MET A 104 6.44 6.07 -5.56
CA MET A 104 5.06 6.56 -5.59
C MET A 104 4.42 6.49 -4.20
N ALA A 105 3.70 7.52 -3.80
CA ALA A 105 2.98 7.57 -2.53
C ALA A 105 2.01 6.40 -2.35
N THR A 106 1.73 6.03 -1.10
CA THR A 106 0.76 4.97 -0.79
C THR A 106 -0.64 5.40 -1.23
N GLY A 107 -1.41 4.48 -1.83
CA GLY A 107 -2.77 4.78 -2.31
C GLY A 107 -2.86 5.39 -3.71
N THR A 108 -1.73 5.63 -4.40
CA THR A 108 -1.70 6.25 -5.74
C THR A 108 -1.82 5.25 -6.89
N GLY A 109 -1.88 3.95 -6.60
CA GLY A 109 -2.04 2.90 -7.62
C GLY A 109 -0.73 2.32 -8.15
N LYS A 110 0.29 2.16 -7.30
CA LYS A 110 1.58 1.50 -7.64
C LYS A 110 1.39 0.17 -8.38
N THR A 111 0.55 -0.71 -7.85
CA THR A 111 0.23 -2.03 -8.42
C THR A 111 -0.32 -1.91 -9.84
N VAL A 112 -1.32 -1.05 -10.03
CA VAL A 112 -1.94 -0.77 -11.34
C VAL A 112 -0.90 -0.21 -12.31
N THR A 113 -0.01 0.67 -11.85
CA THR A 113 1.06 1.25 -12.67
C THR A 113 2.02 0.17 -13.19
N ALA A 114 2.46 -0.75 -12.32
CA ALA A 114 3.36 -1.83 -12.72
C ALA A 114 2.70 -2.84 -13.67
N LEU A 115 1.45 -3.24 -13.39
CA LEU A 115 0.68 -4.11 -14.29
C LEU A 115 0.38 -3.44 -15.63
N ASN A 116 0.18 -2.12 -15.65
CA ASN A 116 0.03 -1.38 -16.89
C ASN A 116 1.32 -1.35 -17.72
N CYS A 117 2.49 -1.28 -17.09
CA CYS A 117 3.76 -1.44 -17.79
C CYS A 117 3.83 -2.83 -18.46
N ALA A 118 3.46 -3.88 -17.74
CA ALA A 118 3.41 -5.24 -18.28
C ALA A 118 2.38 -5.39 -19.43
N LEU A 119 1.22 -4.75 -19.31
CA LEU A 119 0.21 -4.71 -20.36
C LEU A 119 0.74 -4.05 -21.64
N LYS A 120 1.42 -2.92 -21.52
CA LYS A 120 2.01 -2.22 -22.68
C LYS A 120 3.11 -3.04 -23.35
N GLU A 121 3.92 -3.77 -22.58
CA GLU A 121 4.90 -4.71 -23.16
C GLU A 121 4.21 -5.89 -23.86
N TRP A 122 3.13 -6.41 -23.29
CA TRP A 122 2.33 -7.44 -23.96
C TRP A 122 1.74 -6.93 -25.28
N GLN A 123 1.23 -5.71 -25.34
CA GLN A 123 0.71 -5.10 -26.57
C GLN A 123 1.74 -5.01 -27.70
N GLN A 124 3.03 -4.90 -27.35
CA GLN A 124 4.14 -4.87 -28.31
C GLN A 124 4.63 -6.26 -28.70
N ASN A 125 4.70 -7.19 -27.74
CA ASN A 125 5.37 -8.47 -27.88
C ASN A 125 4.42 -9.66 -28.10
N ASN A 126 3.11 -9.49 -27.80
CA ASN A 126 2.07 -10.52 -27.79
C ASN A 126 2.31 -11.69 -26.81
N TYR A 127 3.16 -11.50 -25.82
CA TYR A 127 3.34 -12.42 -24.68
C TYR A 127 3.78 -11.66 -23.44
N TYR A 128 3.61 -12.29 -22.27
CA TYR A 128 4.08 -11.75 -20.99
C TYR A 128 4.65 -12.86 -20.10
N LYS A 129 5.66 -12.50 -19.34
CA LYS A 129 6.26 -13.33 -18.30
C LYS A 129 6.50 -12.43 -17.09
N LEU A 130 5.73 -12.59 -16.04
CA LEU A 130 5.81 -11.72 -14.86
C LEU A 130 6.28 -12.51 -13.64
N ILE A 131 7.18 -11.93 -12.87
CA ILE A 131 7.54 -12.37 -11.52
C ILE A 131 7.28 -11.20 -10.58
N ILE A 132 6.32 -11.38 -9.68
CA ILE A 132 5.90 -10.37 -8.72
C ILE A 132 6.30 -10.86 -7.34
N VAL A 133 7.16 -10.10 -6.65
CA VAL A 133 7.65 -10.43 -5.32
C VAL A 133 7.11 -9.42 -4.32
N VAL A 134 6.49 -9.91 -3.26
CA VAL A 134 5.77 -9.10 -2.28
C VAL A 134 6.20 -9.44 -0.84
N PRO A 135 6.03 -8.53 0.13
CA PRO A 135 6.42 -8.79 1.52
C PRO A 135 5.52 -9.82 2.21
N THR A 136 4.21 -9.79 1.99
CA THR A 136 3.24 -10.56 2.76
C THR A 136 2.29 -11.37 1.89
N GLN A 137 1.68 -12.40 2.49
CA GLN A 137 0.67 -13.23 1.83
C GLN A 137 -0.59 -12.42 1.48
N ALA A 138 -0.97 -11.47 2.33
CA ALA A 138 -2.11 -10.58 2.06
C ALA A 138 -1.90 -9.75 0.80
N LEU A 139 -0.68 -9.22 0.61
CA LEU A 139 -0.31 -8.52 -0.63
C LEU A 139 -0.28 -9.47 -1.83
N ALA A 140 0.15 -10.72 -1.66
CA ALA A 140 0.09 -11.70 -2.75
C ALA A 140 -1.34 -11.92 -3.26
N LEU A 141 -2.31 -12.05 -2.36
CA LEU A 141 -3.74 -12.15 -2.71
C LEU A 141 -4.26 -10.89 -3.42
N GLN A 142 -3.85 -9.71 -2.95
CA GLN A 142 -4.20 -8.45 -3.60
C GLN A 142 -3.64 -8.38 -5.03
N TRP A 143 -2.36 -8.72 -5.23
CA TRP A 143 -1.74 -8.74 -6.55
C TRP A 143 -2.40 -9.76 -7.48
N GLU A 144 -2.82 -10.92 -6.96
CA GLU A 144 -3.57 -11.92 -7.73
C GLU A 144 -4.91 -11.36 -8.21
N LYS A 145 -5.65 -10.67 -7.33
CA LYS A 145 -6.91 -9.99 -7.67
C LYS A 145 -6.72 -8.93 -8.75
N GLU A 146 -5.70 -8.09 -8.59
CA GLU A 146 -5.38 -7.03 -9.56
C GLU A 146 -4.93 -7.59 -10.91
N ALA A 147 -4.08 -8.63 -10.93
CA ALA A 147 -3.68 -9.28 -12.17
C ALA A 147 -4.87 -9.92 -12.92
N LYS A 148 -5.82 -10.52 -12.17
CA LYS A 148 -7.08 -11.01 -12.74
C LYS A 148 -7.94 -9.89 -13.31
N ALA A 149 -8.00 -8.73 -12.65
CA ALA A 149 -8.72 -7.56 -13.15
C ALA A 149 -8.14 -7.04 -14.48
N PHE A 150 -6.82 -7.12 -14.66
CA PHE A 150 -6.15 -6.86 -15.95
C PHE A 150 -6.35 -7.98 -16.98
N ASN A 151 -7.05 -9.05 -16.62
CA ASN A 151 -7.26 -10.24 -17.45
C ASN A 151 -5.96 -10.99 -17.82
N PHE A 152 -4.92 -10.90 -16.99
CA PHE A 152 -3.75 -11.78 -17.12
C PHE A 152 -4.15 -13.22 -16.78
N GLN A 153 -3.75 -14.16 -17.62
CA GLN A 153 -4.02 -15.59 -17.47
C GLN A 153 -2.78 -16.34 -16.94
N ASN A 154 -2.95 -17.61 -16.58
CA ASN A 154 -1.86 -18.47 -16.07
C ASN A 154 -1.15 -17.87 -14.84
N ILE A 155 -1.94 -17.43 -13.86
CA ILE A 155 -1.43 -16.89 -12.60
C ILE A 155 -1.09 -18.05 -11.66
N VAL A 156 0.15 -18.09 -11.18
CA VAL A 156 0.68 -19.05 -10.21
C VAL A 156 1.09 -18.29 -8.96
N SER A 157 0.29 -18.37 -7.91
CA SER A 157 0.62 -17.82 -6.61
C SER A 157 1.23 -18.90 -5.72
N THR A 158 2.46 -18.69 -5.24
CA THR A 158 3.14 -19.67 -4.38
C THR A 158 2.50 -19.81 -3.00
N HIS A 159 1.53 -18.97 -2.67
CA HIS A 159 0.77 -19.00 -1.43
C HIS A 159 -0.54 -19.78 -1.55
N THR A 160 -1.31 -19.55 -2.61
CA THR A 160 -2.62 -20.18 -2.82
C THR A 160 -2.52 -21.53 -3.53
N GLU A 161 -1.51 -21.72 -4.38
CA GLU A 161 -1.30 -22.92 -5.19
C GLU A 161 -0.40 -23.92 -4.46
N LYS A 162 -0.98 -25.03 -3.97
CA LYS A 162 -0.22 -26.04 -3.22
C LYS A 162 0.87 -26.70 -4.06
N ASP A 163 0.60 -26.94 -5.34
CA ASP A 163 1.50 -27.63 -6.27
C ASP A 163 2.38 -26.69 -7.11
N TRP A 164 2.56 -25.46 -6.66
CA TRP A 164 3.29 -24.43 -7.41
C TRP A 164 4.67 -24.91 -7.90
N LYS A 165 5.39 -25.75 -7.12
CA LYS A 165 6.70 -26.29 -7.51
C LYS A 165 6.61 -27.16 -8.76
N SER A 166 5.64 -28.05 -8.83
CA SER A 166 5.40 -28.92 -9.99
C SER A 166 4.95 -28.11 -11.21
N ILE A 167 4.11 -27.10 -10.99
CA ILE A 167 3.62 -26.22 -12.05
C ILE A 167 4.79 -25.43 -12.65
N LEU A 168 5.64 -24.83 -11.83
CA LEU A 168 6.81 -24.09 -12.29
C LEU A 168 7.84 -25.00 -12.99
N SER A 169 8.09 -26.20 -12.47
CA SER A 169 8.98 -27.16 -13.14
C SER A 169 8.46 -27.56 -14.53
N ARG A 170 7.17 -27.81 -14.65
CA ARG A 170 6.51 -28.12 -15.93
C ARG A 170 6.55 -26.92 -16.89
N TYR A 171 6.37 -25.71 -16.36
CA TYR A 171 6.53 -24.49 -17.16
C TYR A 171 7.97 -24.36 -17.69
N ALA A 172 8.98 -24.56 -16.86
CA ALA A 172 10.38 -24.51 -17.26
C ALA A 172 10.68 -25.51 -18.38
N THR A 173 10.24 -26.76 -18.24
CA THR A 173 10.39 -27.78 -19.30
C THR A 173 9.68 -27.36 -20.59
N ASN A 174 8.44 -26.88 -20.51
CA ASN A 174 7.68 -26.44 -21.69
C ASN A 174 8.31 -25.20 -22.34
N SER A 175 9.00 -24.33 -21.59
CA SER A 175 9.65 -23.14 -22.13
C SER A 175 10.72 -23.44 -23.17
N ILE A 176 11.28 -24.66 -23.17
CA ILE A 176 12.25 -25.14 -24.17
C ILE A 176 11.61 -25.17 -25.55
N PHE A 177 10.34 -25.59 -25.65
CA PHE A 177 9.59 -25.74 -26.90
C PHE A 177 8.81 -24.48 -27.26
N ASN A 178 8.29 -23.75 -26.27
CA ASN A 178 7.57 -22.50 -26.44
C ASN A 178 8.01 -21.45 -25.43
N SER A 179 9.03 -20.69 -25.77
CA SER A 179 9.61 -19.66 -24.90
C SER A 179 8.70 -18.42 -24.71
N LYS A 180 7.66 -18.24 -25.53
CA LYS A 180 6.70 -17.13 -25.45
C LYS A 180 5.40 -17.49 -24.70
N LYS A 181 5.42 -18.53 -23.88
CA LYS A 181 4.25 -18.92 -23.10
C LYS A 181 3.99 -17.93 -21.95
N ASN A 182 2.75 -17.44 -21.90
CA ASN A 182 2.30 -16.50 -20.87
C ASN A 182 2.32 -17.11 -19.47
N ILE A 183 2.80 -16.34 -18.49
CA ILE A 183 2.75 -16.71 -17.07
C ILE A 183 2.84 -15.45 -16.18
N VAL A 184 2.12 -15.47 -15.06
CA VAL A 184 2.29 -14.54 -13.93
C VAL A 184 2.62 -15.36 -12.70
N ILE A 185 3.75 -15.09 -12.07
CA ILE A 185 4.18 -15.76 -10.84
C ILE A 185 4.14 -14.73 -9.73
N ILE A 186 3.38 -15.02 -8.67
CA ILE A 186 3.28 -14.17 -7.49
C ILE A 186 3.88 -14.93 -6.31
N THR A 187 4.86 -14.33 -5.64
CA THR A 187 5.59 -14.99 -4.55
C THR A 187 5.96 -14.00 -3.46
N THR A 188 6.16 -14.49 -2.23
CA THR A 188 6.69 -13.67 -1.14
C THR A 188 8.22 -13.62 -1.20
N TYR A 189 8.84 -12.59 -0.56
CA TYR A 189 10.30 -12.51 -0.42
C TYR A 189 10.88 -13.76 0.24
N ALA A 190 10.19 -14.31 1.24
CA ALA A 190 10.60 -15.54 1.92
C ALA A 190 10.65 -16.75 0.97
N THR A 191 9.66 -16.91 0.11
CA THR A 191 9.63 -18.01 -0.89
C THR A 191 10.59 -17.75 -2.04
N PHE A 192 10.74 -16.50 -2.48
CA PHE A 192 11.64 -16.09 -3.55
C PHE A 192 13.09 -16.53 -3.30
N ILE A 193 13.60 -16.43 -2.07
CA ILE A 193 14.97 -16.81 -1.72
C ILE A 193 15.20 -18.32 -1.64
N LEU A 194 14.16 -19.14 -1.64
CA LEU A 194 14.27 -20.60 -1.54
C LEU A 194 14.99 -21.20 -2.74
N LYS A 195 15.80 -22.24 -2.48
CA LYS A 195 16.58 -22.93 -3.52
C LYS A 195 15.72 -23.40 -4.70
N HIS A 196 14.52 -23.92 -4.45
CA HIS A 196 13.62 -24.38 -5.52
C HIS A 196 13.20 -23.25 -6.46
N PHE A 197 12.83 -22.08 -5.90
CA PHE A 197 12.44 -20.93 -6.69
C PHE A 197 13.62 -20.39 -7.51
N GLN A 198 14.77 -20.26 -6.88
CA GLN A 198 16.00 -19.82 -7.57
C GLN A 198 16.40 -20.78 -8.69
N SER A 199 16.37 -22.11 -8.44
CA SER A 199 16.66 -23.11 -9.48
C SER A 199 15.68 -23.01 -10.66
N PHE A 200 14.40 -22.74 -10.40
CA PHE A 200 13.41 -22.51 -11.44
C PHE A 200 13.82 -21.34 -12.35
N LEU A 201 14.22 -20.19 -11.78
CA LEU A 201 14.62 -19.02 -12.57
C LEU A 201 15.73 -19.30 -13.57
N TYR A 202 16.71 -20.12 -13.18
CA TYR A 202 17.83 -20.53 -14.06
C TYR A 202 17.46 -21.64 -15.04
N SER A 203 16.36 -22.36 -14.82
CA SER A 203 15.94 -23.47 -15.70
C SER A 203 15.01 -23.04 -16.84
N VAL A 204 14.40 -21.84 -16.74
CA VAL A 204 13.50 -21.33 -17.78
C VAL A 204 14.30 -20.79 -18.95
N LYS A 205 13.94 -21.21 -20.17
CA LYS A 205 14.53 -20.66 -21.40
C LYS A 205 14.08 -19.22 -21.61
N ASN A 206 15.01 -18.33 -21.92
CA ASN A 206 14.80 -16.89 -22.04
C ASN A 206 14.20 -16.31 -20.75
N SER A 207 14.81 -16.65 -19.61
CA SER A 207 14.42 -16.10 -18.31
C SER A 207 14.71 -14.60 -18.19
N GLU A 208 15.59 -14.06 -19.03
CA GLU A 208 15.88 -12.64 -19.18
C GLU A 208 14.68 -11.81 -19.67
N ASP A 209 13.69 -12.45 -20.32
CA ASP A 209 12.46 -11.80 -20.83
C ASP A 209 11.41 -11.56 -19.74
N PHE A 210 11.61 -12.10 -18.54
CA PHE A 210 10.69 -11.80 -17.44
C PHE A 210 10.67 -10.30 -17.13
N ILE A 211 9.51 -9.79 -16.72
CA ILE A 211 9.40 -8.51 -16.01
C ILE A 211 9.39 -8.84 -14.52
N PHE A 212 10.43 -8.44 -13.83
CA PHE A 212 10.58 -8.61 -12.39
C PHE A 212 10.00 -7.40 -11.67
N ILE A 213 8.95 -7.60 -10.90
CA ILE A 213 8.27 -6.57 -10.12
C ILE A 213 8.48 -6.85 -8.65
N ALA A 214 9.07 -5.91 -7.93
CA ALA A 214 9.26 -5.99 -6.48
C ALA A 214 8.36 -4.94 -5.79
N ASP A 215 7.33 -5.41 -5.09
CA ASP A 215 6.49 -4.52 -4.27
C ASP A 215 7.16 -4.28 -2.92
N GLU A 216 7.05 -3.06 -2.39
CA GLU A 216 7.85 -2.57 -1.27
C GLU A 216 9.33 -2.95 -1.44
N ALA A 217 9.90 -2.51 -2.56
CA ALA A 217 11.21 -2.92 -3.09
C ALA A 217 12.38 -2.77 -2.10
N HIS A 218 12.24 -1.92 -1.08
CA HIS A 218 13.21 -1.79 -0.01
C HIS A 218 13.48 -3.10 0.75
N ASN A 219 12.52 -4.05 0.73
CA ASN A 219 12.70 -5.37 1.34
C ASN A 219 13.71 -6.24 0.57
N LEU A 220 13.92 -6.01 -0.74
CA LEU A 220 15.00 -6.67 -1.49
C LEU A 220 16.39 -6.32 -0.97
N GLY A 221 16.57 -5.15 -0.38
CA GLY A 221 17.84 -4.73 0.22
C GLY A 221 18.22 -5.48 1.49
N ALA A 222 17.36 -6.32 2.05
CA ALA A 222 17.69 -7.13 3.22
C ALA A 222 18.74 -8.20 2.89
N SER A 223 19.51 -8.62 3.90
CA SER A 223 20.69 -9.50 3.77
C SER A 223 20.45 -10.84 3.06
N GLY A 224 19.22 -11.35 3.11
CA GLY A 224 18.81 -12.58 2.40
C GLY A 224 18.49 -12.35 0.93
N PRO A 225 17.46 -11.54 0.59
CA PRO A 225 17.04 -11.27 -0.78
C PRO A 225 18.11 -10.61 -1.63
N ILE A 226 18.91 -9.70 -1.09
CA ILE A 226 19.95 -8.99 -1.83
C ILE A 226 20.97 -9.92 -2.50
N LYS A 227 21.26 -11.06 -1.88
CA LYS A 227 22.17 -12.08 -2.41
C LYS A 227 21.57 -12.94 -3.53
N LYS A 228 20.27 -12.79 -3.78
CA LYS A 228 19.48 -13.59 -4.73
C LYS A 228 18.86 -12.75 -5.85
N LEU A 229 19.33 -11.52 -6.02
CA LEU A 229 18.84 -10.64 -7.08
C LEU A 229 19.02 -11.27 -8.46
N PRO A 230 17.96 -11.34 -9.28
CA PRO A 230 18.01 -11.94 -10.61
C PRO A 230 18.61 -10.93 -11.62
N ILE A 231 19.93 -10.71 -11.55
CA ILE A 231 20.63 -9.71 -12.37
C ILE A 231 20.56 -9.97 -13.88
N PHE A 232 20.26 -11.22 -14.28
CA PHE A 232 20.07 -11.61 -15.67
C PHE A 232 18.72 -11.18 -16.26
N ILE A 233 17.73 -10.86 -15.43
CA ILE A 233 16.44 -10.33 -15.91
C ILE A 233 16.64 -8.87 -16.33
N ASN A 234 16.26 -8.53 -17.56
CA ASN A 234 16.47 -7.21 -18.12
C ASN A 234 15.42 -6.19 -17.66
N ASN A 235 14.16 -6.60 -17.56
CA ASN A 235 13.04 -5.72 -17.25
C ASN A 235 12.75 -5.76 -15.74
N ARG A 236 12.94 -4.65 -15.03
CA ARG A 236 12.83 -4.60 -13.57
C ARG A 236 12.06 -3.37 -13.11
N ILE A 237 11.09 -3.58 -12.21
CA ILE A 237 10.29 -2.52 -11.59
C ILE A 237 10.34 -2.71 -10.09
N GLY A 238 10.86 -1.73 -9.37
CA GLY A 238 10.77 -1.64 -7.91
C GLY A 238 9.67 -0.64 -7.53
N LEU A 239 8.76 -1.02 -6.67
CA LEU A 239 7.69 -0.16 -6.16
C LEU A 239 7.93 0.13 -4.69
N SER A 240 7.93 1.39 -4.32
CA SER A 240 7.98 1.80 -2.90
C SER A 240 7.50 3.24 -2.75
N ALA A 241 6.87 3.56 -1.62
CA ALA A 241 6.65 4.95 -1.25
C ALA A 241 7.91 5.58 -0.62
N THR A 242 8.77 4.74 -0.05
CA THR A 242 10.00 5.12 0.66
C THR A 242 11.10 4.13 0.30
N PRO A 243 11.73 4.28 -0.88
CA PRO A 243 12.73 3.31 -1.36
C PRO A 243 14.00 3.23 -0.50
N GLU A 244 14.35 4.32 0.17
CA GLU A 244 15.56 4.43 0.99
C GLU A 244 15.47 3.58 2.27
N ARG A 245 16.54 2.87 2.61
CA ARG A 245 16.69 2.11 3.85
C ARG A 245 17.52 2.94 4.84
N ILE A 246 16.86 3.58 5.79
CA ILE A 246 17.42 4.60 6.67
C ILE A 246 18.67 4.13 7.44
N TYR A 247 18.76 2.83 7.77
CA TYR A 247 19.86 2.27 8.58
C TYR A 247 20.74 1.29 7.80
N ASP A 248 20.57 1.20 6.46
CA ASP A 248 21.28 0.24 5.62
C ASP A 248 21.66 0.90 4.28
N GLU A 249 22.74 1.67 4.31
CA GLU A 249 23.26 2.36 3.12
C GLU A 249 23.78 1.39 2.07
N ILE A 250 24.39 0.27 2.49
CA ILE A 250 24.91 -0.76 1.56
C ILE A 250 23.76 -1.44 0.82
N GLY A 251 22.74 -1.90 1.56
CA GLY A 251 21.55 -2.50 0.95
C GLY A 251 20.81 -1.53 0.04
N SER A 252 20.75 -0.23 0.41
CA SER A 252 20.18 0.82 -0.43
C SER A 252 20.97 0.99 -1.73
N SER A 253 22.30 1.08 -1.66
CA SER A 253 23.15 1.25 -2.86
C SER A 253 23.01 0.06 -3.82
N GLN A 254 23.05 -1.17 -3.31
CA GLN A 254 22.88 -2.38 -4.13
C GLN A 254 21.50 -2.43 -4.79
N LEU A 255 20.45 -1.99 -4.07
CA LEU A 255 19.09 -1.88 -4.61
C LEU A 255 19.03 -0.87 -5.76
N TYR A 256 19.63 0.31 -5.58
CA TYR A 256 19.67 1.36 -6.60
C TYR A 256 20.43 0.91 -7.85
N ASP A 257 21.53 0.21 -7.68
CA ASP A 257 22.30 -0.34 -8.79
C ASP A 257 21.51 -1.45 -9.54
N PHE A 258 20.82 -2.33 -8.79
CA PHE A 258 19.97 -3.37 -9.39
C PHE A 258 18.85 -2.80 -10.27
N PHE A 259 18.19 -1.73 -9.83
CA PHE A 259 17.13 -1.06 -10.60
C PHE A 259 17.63 0.06 -11.51
N ASN A 260 18.94 0.37 -11.53
CA ASN A 260 19.49 1.53 -12.22
C ASN A 260 18.72 2.82 -11.88
N SER A 261 18.48 3.07 -10.59
CA SER A 261 17.56 4.12 -10.14
C SER A 261 17.97 4.65 -8.78
N LYS A 262 18.36 5.93 -8.69
CA LYS A 262 18.95 6.56 -7.50
C LYS A 262 18.15 7.77 -7.02
N PRO A 263 18.15 8.06 -5.70
CA PRO A 263 17.58 9.28 -5.17
C PRO A 263 18.31 10.53 -5.72
N PRO A 264 17.69 11.72 -5.67
CA PRO A 264 16.33 11.99 -5.21
C PRO A 264 15.25 11.72 -6.26
N LYS A 265 15.62 11.65 -7.55
CA LYS A 265 14.66 11.62 -8.66
C LYS A 265 14.07 10.24 -8.91
N TYR A 266 14.82 9.15 -8.60
CA TYR A 266 14.46 7.79 -9.02
C TYR A 266 14.12 7.73 -10.53
N THR A 267 13.64 6.59 -11.03
CA THR A 267 13.18 6.52 -12.43
C THR A 267 11.85 7.24 -12.60
N TYR A 268 10.97 7.10 -11.63
CA TYR A 268 9.72 7.84 -11.57
C TYR A 268 9.37 8.17 -10.13
N ARG A 269 9.00 9.40 -9.87
CA ARG A 269 8.55 9.87 -8.55
C ARG A 269 7.15 10.45 -8.69
N PHE A 270 6.27 10.05 -7.75
CA PHE A 270 4.93 10.60 -7.63
C PHE A 270 4.62 10.81 -6.15
N THR A 271 4.74 12.03 -5.73
CA THR A 271 4.69 12.43 -4.32
C THR A 271 3.25 12.44 -3.77
N MET A 272 3.13 12.45 -2.44
CA MET A 272 1.84 12.61 -1.79
C MET A 272 1.24 14.00 -2.07
N LYS A 273 2.07 15.03 -2.20
CA LYS A 273 1.66 16.39 -2.58
C LYS A 273 0.97 16.38 -3.93
N GLU A 274 1.64 15.87 -4.96
CA GLU A 274 1.06 15.75 -6.31
C GLU A 274 -0.23 14.92 -6.33
N ALA A 275 -0.28 13.84 -5.53
CA ALA A 275 -1.46 12.99 -5.44
C ALA A 275 -2.67 13.70 -4.79
N ILE A 276 -2.45 14.57 -3.82
CA ILE A 276 -3.50 15.40 -3.23
C ILE A 276 -3.92 16.49 -4.23
N GLU A 277 -2.98 17.22 -4.82
CA GLU A 277 -3.23 18.27 -5.81
C GLU A 277 -4.00 17.76 -7.03
N GLN A 278 -3.68 16.55 -7.51
CA GLN A 278 -4.41 15.89 -8.61
C GLN A 278 -5.71 15.21 -8.14
N GLY A 279 -6.04 15.32 -6.87
CA GLY A 279 -7.25 14.75 -6.32
C GLY A 279 -7.30 13.20 -6.36
N ILE A 280 -6.16 12.52 -6.37
CA ILE A 280 -6.06 11.05 -6.24
C ILE A 280 -6.15 10.65 -4.76
N LEU A 281 -5.58 11.44 -3.88
CA LEU A 281 -5.76 11.37 -2.44
C LEU A 281 -6.65 12.53 -1.96
N CYS A 282 -7.31 12.36 -0.82
CA CYS A 282 -8.13 13.42 -0.24
C CYS A 282 -7.29 14.41 0.57
N HIS A 283 -7.78 15.61 0.74
CA HIS A 283 -7.28 16.59 1.69
C HIS A 283 -7.44 16.12 3.13
N TYR A 284 -6.66 16.68 4.06
CA TYR A 284 -6.76 16.30 5.46
C TYR A 284 -6.39 17.44 6.41
N ASP A 285 -6.96 17.38 7.62
CA ASP A 285 -6.51 18.15 8.77
C ASP A 285 -5.66 17.27 9.67
N TYR A 286 -4.65 17.86 10.27
CA TYR A 286 -3.77 17.22 11.22
C TYR A 286 -3.82 17.94 12.58
N THR A 287 -3.96 17.17 13.65
CA THR A 287 -4.04 17.71 15.02
C THR A 287 -3.03 17.01 15.90
N PRO A 288 -1.87 17.63 16.19
CA PRO A 288 -0.95 17.12 17.20
C PRO A 288 -1.54 17.29 18.60
N VAL A 289 -1.66 16.20 19.34
CA VAL A 289 -2.11 16.18 20.73
C VAL A 289 -0.88 16.00 21.62
N PHE A 290 -0.48 17.07 22.31
CA PHE A 290 0.72 17.03 23.15
C PHE A 290 0.46 16.30 24.46
N VAL A 291 1.30 15.29 24.73
CA VAL A 291 1.20 14.38 25.86
C VAL A 291 2.51 14.44 26.67
N GLU A 292 2.46 14.95 27.88
CA GLU A 292 3.62 15.02 28.75
C GLU A 292 3.97 13.65 29.32
N LEU A 293 5.26 13.29 29.33
CA LEU A 293 5.75 12.14 30.13
C LEU A 293 5.52 12.42 31.61
N THR A 294 5.26 11.38 32.37
CA THR A 294 5.32 11.48 33.83
C THR A 294 6.76 11.68 34.25
N ASN A 295 6.97 12.24 35.45
CA ASN A 295 8.32 12.46 36.01
C ASN A 295 9.11 11.13 36.17
N ILE A 296 8.41 10.03 36.42
CA ILE A 296 9.01 8.69 36.52
C ILE A 296 9.48 8.22 35.12
N GLU A 297 8.64 8.34 34.10
CA GLU A 297 9.01 7.98 32.73
C GLU A 297 10.15 8.84 32.19
N MET A 298 10.16 10.14 32.48
CA MET A 298 11.25 11.03 32.08
C MET A 298 12.55 10.67 32.77
N SER A 299 12.53 10.34 34.08
CA SER A 299 13.70 9.87 34.80
C SER A 299 14.27 8.59 34.21
N GLU A 300 13.41 7.64 33.86
CA GLU A 300 13.83 6.40 33.20
C GLU A 300 14.39 6.67 31.79
N TYR A 301 13.78 7.56 31.04
CA TYR A 301 14.26 7.97 29.72
C TYR A 301 15.66 8.58 29.78
N ARG A 302 15.93 9.47 30.75
CA ARG A 302 17.25 10.04 30.99
C ARG A 302 18.26 8.94 31.32
N LYS A 303 17.94 8.05 32.26
CA LYS A 303 18.79 6.93 32.66
C LYS A 303 19.19 6.03 31.49
N VAL A 304 18.24 5.66 30.64
CA VAL A 304 18.50 4.84 29.45
C VAL A 304 19.32 5.62 28.41
N THR A 305 19.06 6.91 28.26
CA THR A 305 19.83 7.78 27.36
C THR A 305 21.29 7.92 27.78
N ASP A 306 21.55 8.04 29.07
CA ASP A 306 22.94 8.10 29.62
C ASP A 306 23.68 6.77 29.43
N GLN A 307 22.98 5.63 29.53
CA GLN A 307 23.55 4.34 29.20
C GLN A 307 23.91 4.22 27.71
N LEU A 308 23.06 4.75 26.83
CA LEU A 308 23.25 4.74 25.37
C LEU A 308 24.48 5.56 24.94
N ARG A 309 24.84 6.63 25.65
CA ARG A 309 26.04 7.43 25.36
C ARG A 309 27.33 6.60 25.31
N LYS A 310 27.41 5.50 26.08
CA LYS A 310 28.56 4.59 26.08
C LYS A 310 28.72 3.78 24.79
N PHE A 311 27.66 3.66 24.02
CA PHE A 311 27.61 2.91 22.78
C PHE A 311 27.58 3.81 21.53
N LEU A 312 27.68 5.12 21.72
CA LEU A 312 27.77 6.07 20.61
C LEU A 312 29.19 6.05 20.04
N ASP A 313 29.31 5.85 18.76
CA ASP A 313 30.56 5.97 18.02
C ASP A 313 30.86 7.48 17.80
N PRO A 314 31.97 8.01 18.34
CA PRO A 314 32.26 9.44 18.22
C PRO A 314 32.58 9.91 16.79
N GLU A 315 33.07 9.01 15.91
CA GLU A 315 33.45 9.35 14.55
C GLU A 315 32.25 9.37 13.60
N THR A 316 31.36 8.39 13.76
CA THR A 316 30.20 8.23 12.85
C THR A 316 28.91 8.82 13.42
N GLY A 317 28.84 9.11 14.71
CA GLY A 317 27.62 9.53 15.40
C GLY A 317 26.52 8.45 15.45
N LYS A 318 26.85 7.21 15.08
CA LYS A 318 25.90 6.08 15.07
C LYS A 318 26.07 5.23 16.34
N TYR A 319 25.00 4.59 16.77
CA TYR A 319 25.05 3.64 17.86
C TYR A 319 25.61 2.28 17.39
N LYS A 320 26.42 1.65 18.25
CA LYS A 320 26.92 0.29 18.03
C LYS A 320 25.76 -0.72 18.11
N PRO A 321 25.87 -1.91 17.47
CA PRO A 321 24.80 -2.92 17.51
C PRO A 321 24.37 -3.34 18.91
N GLU A 322 25.29 -3.33 19.88
CA GLU A 322 25.03 -3.69 21.28
C GLU A 322 24.07 -2.72 21.99
N ALA A 323 23.84 -1.54 21.43
CA ALA A 323 22.89 -0.55 21.95
C ALA A 323 21.42 -0.89 21.62
N GLU A 324 21.15 -1.85 20.77
CA GLU A 324 19.80 -2.14 20.23
C GLU A 324 18.75 -2.32 21.31
N MET A 325 19.04 -3.11 22.34
CA MET A 325 18.14 -3.33 23.48
C MET A 325 17.82 -2.04 24.25
N LEU A 326 18.81 -1.16 24.42
CA LEU A 326 18.61 0.12 25.08
C LEU A 326 17.83 1.12 24.21
N LEU A 327 18.08 1.11 22.92
CA LEU A 327 17.30 1.91 21.95
C LEU A 327 15.83 1.50 21.95
N MET A 328 15.56 0.19 21.95
CA MET A 328 14.19 -0.33 22.07
C MET A 328 13.56 0.05 23.41
N LYS A 329 14.29 -0.08 24.51
CA LYS A 329 13.79 0.32 25.84
C LYS A 329 13.44 1.81 25.86
N ARG A 330 14.33 2.68 25.36
CA ARG A 330 14.08 4.13 25.27
C ARG A 330 12.83 4.46 24.44
N LYS A 331 12.70 3.82 23.28
CA LYS A 331 11.54 3.98 22.38
C LYS A 331 10.24 3.53 23.08
N ARG A 332 10.29 2.44 23.83
CA ARG A 332 9.13 1.88 24.54
C ARG A 332 8.53 2.86 25.56
N ILE A 333 9.38 3.66 26.25
CA ILE A 333 8.91 4.70 27.18
C ILE A 333 8.02 5.71 26.45
N ILE A 334 8.45 6.21 25.30
CA ILE A 334 7.67 7.15 24.50
C ILE A 334 6.39 6.50 23.95
N HIS A 335 6.48 5.27 23.47
CA HIS A 335 5.35 4.58 22.86
C HIS A 335 4.24 4.29 23.86
N LYS A 336 4.61 3.86 25.07
CA LYS A 336 3.68 3.45 26.13
C LYS A 336 3.42 4.54 27.16
N ALA A 337 3.73 5.82 26.85
CA ALA A 337 3.53 6.93 27.76
C ALA A 337 2.11 6.92 28.36
N GLU A 338 2.01 6.90 29.69
CA GLU A 338 0.80 6.67 30.46
C GLU A 338 -0.28 7.74 30.16
N ASN A 339 0.16 8.98 30.05
CA ASN A 339 -0.73 10.12 29.80
C ASN A 339 -1.41 10.09 28.41
N LYS A 340 -1.00 9.21 27.48
CA LYS A 340 -1.72 9.00 26.20
C LYS A 340 -3.16 8.51 26.41
N LYS A 341 -3.38 7.67 27.42
CA LYS A 341 -4.73 7.21 27.78
C LYS A 341 -5.60 8.37 28.26
N VAL A 342 -5.04 9.23 29.08
CA VAL A 342 -5.75 10.45 29.57
C VAL A 342 -6.04 11.38 28.39
N ALA A 343 -5.10 11.54 27.47
CA ALA A 343 -5.27 12.41 26.32
C ALA A 343 -6.37 11.92 25.37
N ILE A 344 -6.43 10.61 25.05
CA ILE A 344 -7.49 10.05 24.20
C ILE A 344 -8.85 10.13 24.89
N ILE A 345 -8.92 9.89 26.20
CA ILE A 345 -10.16 10.04 26.98
C ILE A 345 -10.70 11.46 26.85
N ARG A 346 -9.87 12.47 27.10
CA ARG A 346 -10.25 13.88 26.97
C ARG A 346 -10.68 14.22 25.55
N MET A 347 -9.91 13.80 24.56
CA MET A 347 -10.24 14.02 23.15
C MET A 347 -11.62 13.44 22.78
N LEU A 348 -11.94 12.24 23.25
CA LEU A 348 -13.22 11.61 22.97
C LEU A 348 -14.37 12.23 23.76
N ASP A 349 -14.11 12.73 24.98
CA ASP A 349 -15.11 13.40 25.83
C ASP A 349 -15.45 14.82 25.32
N ASP A 350 -14.53 15.47 24.61
CA ASP A 350 -14.75 16.76 23.96
C ASP A 350 -15.61 16.66 22.69
N LEU A 351 -15.80 15.44 22.15
CA LEU A 351 -16.66 15.22 21.00
C LEU A 351 -18.12 15.14 21.40
N THR A 352 -18.95 15.93 20.73
CA THR A 352 -20.40 15.86 20.88
C THR A 352 -20.97 14.58 20.25
N SER A 353 -22.23 14.24 20.58
CA SER A 353 -22.93 13.11 19.94
C SER A 353 -23.01 13.22 18.40
N GLU A 354 -23.04 14.45 17.88
CA GLU A 354 -23.09 14.73 16.44
C GLU A 354 -21.72 14.61 15.77
N SER A 355 -20.63 14.83 16.52
CA SER A 355 -19.23 14.70 16.06
C SER A 355 -18.61 13.35 16.45
N LYS A 356 -19.41 12.37 16.87
CA LYS A 356 -18.93 11.02 17.21
C LYS A 356 -18.13 10.43 16.06
N LEU A 357 -16.93 9.92 16.37
CA LEU A 357 -16.03 9.35 15.38
C LEU A 357 -16.65 8.12 14.71
N LYS A 358 -16.59 8.10 13.38
CA LYS A 358 -16.90 6.94 12.54
C LYS A 358 -15.76 6.71 11.57
N TYR A 359 -15.69 5.51 11.01
CA TYR A 359 -14.66 5.13 10.04
C TYR A 359 -13.25 5.49 10.52
N THR A 360 -12.95 5.15 11.79
CA THR A 360 -11.73 5.57 12.48
C THR A 360 -10.74 4.42 12.64
N PHE A 361 -9.50 4.66 12.21
CA PHE A 361 -8.37 3.80 12.54
C PHE A 361 -7.66 4.30 13.78
N VAL A 362 -7.39 3.40 14.73
CA VAL A 362 -6.56 3.68 15.90
C VAL A 362 -5.31 2.83 15.83
N PHE A 363 -4.17 3.47 15.64
CA PHE A 363 -2.85 2.83 15.60
C PHE A 363 -2.28 2.72 17.01
N VAL A 364 -2.46 1.56 17.62
CA VAL A 364 -2.00 1.28 18.99
C VAL A 364 -0.49 0.98 18.99
N PRO A 365 0.27 1.41 20.00
CA PRO A 365 1.69 1.11 20.11
C PRO A 365 2.00 -0.38 20.15
N GLU A 366 3.14 -0.74 19.58
CA GLU A 366 3.69 -2.08 19.57
C GLU A 366 4.87 -2.20 20.54
N GLY A 367 5.12 -3.41 21.05
CA GLY A 367 6.27 -3.68 21.90
C GLY A 367 7.59 -3.85 21.16
N TYR A 368 7.56 -4.32 19.91
CA TYR A 368 8.72 -4.60 19.07
C TYR A 368 8.59 -3.95 17.69
N GLU A 369 9.70 -3.44 17.14
CA GLU A 369 9.85 -3.27 15.69
C GLU A 369 10.16 -4.63 15.08
N PRO A 370 9.50 -5.06 14.00
CA PRO A 370 9.87 -6.28 13.34
C PRO A 370 11.23 -6.10 12.69
N ASP A 371 12.12 -7.03 12.93
CA ASP A 371 13.19 -7.32 12.00
C ASP A 371 12.55 -8.06 10.81
N TYR A 372 12.32 -7.35 9.71
CA TYR A 372 11.75 -7.92 8.47
C TYR A 372 12.69 -8.95 7.80
N SER A 373 13.81 -9.26 8.40
CA SER A 373 14.78 -10.23 7.87
C SER A 373 14.44 -11.69 8.21
N VAL A 374 13.54 -11.96 9.17
CA VAL A 374 13.31 -13.35 9.65
C VAL A 374 11.83 -13.58 9.98
N SER A 375 11.18 -14.40 9.17
CA SER A 375 9.98 -15.23 9.39
C SER A 375 8.59 -14.61 9.58
N ASP A 376 7.62 -15.24 8.90
CA ASP A 376 6.16 -15.02 8.91
C ASP A 376 5.44 -15.27 10.26
N SER A 377 6.13 -15.37 11.39
CA SER A 377 5.52 -15.59 12.69
C SER A 377 5.36 -14.29 13.47
N TYR A 378 4.24 -13.63 13.26
CA TYR A 378 3.80 -12.50 14.08
C TYR A 378 3.29 -12.99 15.45
N ASN A 379 4.19 -13.26 16.38
CA ASN A 379 3.81 -13.44 17.77
C ASN A 379 3.68 -12.07 18.44
N ILE A 380 2.44 -11.61 18.60
CA ILE A 380 2.12 -10.43 19.41
C ILE A 380 2.45 -10.78 20.85
N ALA A 381 3.34 -10.02 21.48
CA ALA A 381 3.68 -10.24 22.88
C ALA A 381 2.45 -10.06 23.78
N LYS A 382 2.34 -10.86 24.86
CA LYS A 382 1.20 -10.78 25.79
C LYS A 382 0.96 -9.38 26.35
N GLU A 383 2.03 -8.59 26.57
CA GLU A 383 1.93 -7.21 27.04
C GLU A 383 1.31 -6.26 26.00
N ASP A 384 1.53 -6.53 24.71
CA ASP A 384 0.98 -5.71 23.65
C ASP A 384 -0.50 -6.00 23.46
N MET A 385 -0.93 -7.25 23.67
CA MET A 385 -2.36 -7.61 23.72
C MET A 385 -3.07 -6.91 24.85
N HIS A 386 -2.43 -6.79 26.01
CA HIS A 386 -3.01 -6.07 27.15
C HIS A 386 -3.23 -4.57 26.81
N LEU A 387 -2.28 -3.95 26.14
CA LEU A 387 -2.38 -2.53 25.78
C LEU A 387 -3.53 -2.25 24.78
N ILE A 388 -3.72 -3.09 23.78
CA ILE A 388 -4.85 -2.93 22.84
C ILE A 388 -6.19 -3.16 23.56
N ASP A 389 -6.23 -4.05 24.57
CA ASP A 389 -7.41 -4.28 25.41
C ASP A 389 -7.77 -3.03 26.21
N GLU A 390 -6.79 -2.40 26.86
CA GLU A 390 -6.98 -1.16 27.63
C GLU A 390 -7.54 -0.02 26.76
N TYR A 391 -6.97 0.17 25.55
CA TYR A 391 -7.51 1.17 24.61
C TYR A 391 -8.89 0.79 24.09
N SER A 392 -9.16 -0.50 23.89
CA SER A 392 -10.49 -0.96 23.47
C SER A 392 -11.56 -0.67 24.52
N ASP A 393 -11.22 -0.80 25.80
CA ASP A 393 -12.11 -0.51 26.91
C ASP A 393 -12.51 0.98 26.94
N ILE A 394 -11.62 1.91 26.60
CA ILE A 394 -11.91 3.34 26.49
C ILE A 394 -13.02 3.59 25.46
N PHE A 395 -12.96 2.93 24.29
CA PHE A 395 -13.99 3.06 23.25
C PHE A 395 -15.28 2.36 23.66
N ARG A 396 -15.21 1.20 24.30
CA ARG A 396 -16.37 0.46 24.81
C ARG A 396 -17.18 1.28 25.81
N GLU A 397 -16.53 1.90 26.79
CA GLU A 397 -17.17 2.74 27.80
C GLU A 397 -17.92 3.94 27.19
N ARG A 398 -17.45 4.43 26.03
CA ARG A 398 -18.08 5.52 25.28
C ARG A 398 -19.06 5.05 24.22
N ARG A 399 -19.43 3.74 24.26
CA ARG A 399 -20.44 3.12 23.38
C ARG A 399 -20.10 3.24 21.88
N TYR A 400 -18.80 3.11 21.52
CA TYR A 400 -18.39 2.93 20.14
C TYR A 400 -18.51 1.43 19.76
N HIS A 401 -18.96 1.17 18.54
CA HIS A 401 -18.81 -0.16 17.93
C HIS A 401 -17.38 -0.29 17.44
N TYR A 402 -16.58 -1.07 18.11
CA TYR A 402 -15.17 -1.24 17.78
C TYR A 402 -14.81 -2.69 17.51
N HIS A 403 -13.72 -2.87 16.77
CA HIS A 403 -13.11 -4.19 16.61
C HIS A 403 -11.59 -4.09 16.68
N LYS A 404 -10.92 -5.14 17.20
CA LYS A 404 -9.45 -5.26 17.18
C LYS A 404 -9.07 -5.89 15.86
N PHE A 405 -8.22 -5.23 15.11
CA PHE A 405 -7.71 -5.73 13.85
C PHE A 405 -6.24 -6.08 14.00
N ILE A 406 -5.95 -7.36 14.22
CA ILE A 406 -4.62 -7.93 14.46
C ILE A 406 -4.27 -8.94 13.36
N SER A 407 -2.98 -9.31 13.24
CA SER A 407 -2.53 -10.29 12.26
C SER A 407 -3.11 -11.68 12.56
N GLY A 408 -3.46 -12.41 11.48
CA GLY A 408 -3.94 -13.79 11.59
C GLY A 408 -5.44 -13.95 11.88
N LEU A 409 -6.24 -12.89 11.76
CA LEU A 409 -7.69 -12.99 11.85
C LEU A 409 -8.26 -13.69 10.61
N GLU A 410 -9.02 -14.76 10.83
CA GLU A 410 -9.71 -15.50 9.77
C GLU A 410 -10.90 -14.72 9.22
N ASP A 411 -11.55 -13.90 10.04
CA ASP A 411 -12.72 -13.07 9.75
C ASP A 411 -12.38 -11.64 9.32
N ALA A 412 -11.10 -11.38 8.97
CA ALA A 412 -10.66 -10.06 8.55
C ALA A 412 -11.50 -9.44 7.41
N PRO A 413 -11.94 -10.19 6.37
CA PRO A 413 -12.79 -9.64 5.30
C PRO A 413 -14.17 -9.16 5.82
N GLU A 414 -14.79 -9.89 6.73
CA GLU A 414 -16.07 -9.55 7.34
C GLU A 414 -15.97 -8.30 8.21
N ILE A 415 -14.91 -8.20 9.02
CA ILE A 415 -14.62 -7.03 9.84
C ILE A 415 -14.44 -5.79 8.97
N LEU A 416 -13.66 -5.88 7.89
CA LEU A 416 -13.44 -4.77 6.96
C LEU A 416 -14.73 -4.36 6.24
N LYS A 417 -15.58 -5.32 5.92
CA LYS A 417 -16.91 -5.05 5.34
C LYS A 417 -17.81 -4.33 6.35
N GLY A 418 -17.86 -4.78 7.60
CA GLY A 418 -18.62 -4.12 8.68
C GLY A 418 -18.10 -2.69 8.95
N PHE A 419 -16.79 -2.47 8.85
CA PHE A 419 -16.22 -1.14 8.95
C PHE A 419 -16.61 -0.26 7.75
N ALA A 420 -16.55 -0.77 6.54
CA ALA A 420 -16.92 -0.04 5.34
C ALA A 420 -18.42 0.29 5.27
N SER A 421 -19.31 -0.56 5.82
CA SER A 421 -20.75 -0.29 5.94
C SER A 421 -21.10 0.68 7.08
N GLY A 422 -20.20 0.89 8.04
CA GLY A 422 -20.43 1.73 9.22
C GLY A 422 -21.06 1.01 10.39
N ASP A 423 -21.13 -0.32 10.37
CA ASP A 423 -21.54 -1.16 11.52
C ASP A 423 -20.45 -1.18 12.60
N ILE A 424 -19.18 -0.94 12.20
CA ILE A 424 -18.04 -0.76 13.08
C ILE A 424 -17.57 0.68 12.95
N ASP A 425 -17.56 1.43 14.05
CA ASP A 425 -17.11 2.82 14.09
C ASP A 425 -15.58 2.92 14.10
N VAL A 426 -14.92 2.02 14.84
CA VAL A 426 -13.49 2.10 15.17
C VAL A 426 -12.79 0.76 14.98
N LEU A 427 -11.66 0.78 14.25
CA LEU A 427 -10.72 -0.35 14.17
C LEU A 427 -9.43 -0.03 14.92
N LEU A 428 -9.16 -0.78 15.99
CA LEU A 428 -7.87 -0.69 16.71
C LEU A 428 -6.89 -1.69 16.09
N SER A 429 -5.73 -1.20 15.69
CA SER A 429 -4.71 -2.03 15.04
C SER A 429 -3.32 -1.77 15.59
N MET A 430 -2.49 -2.82 15.65
CA MET A 430 -1.09 -2.71 16.03
C MET A 430 -0.17 -2.67 14.82
N LYS A 431 -0.27 -3.58 13.87
CA LYS A 431 0.58 -3.69 12.66
C LYS A 431 -0.18 -3.94 11.38
N CYS A 432 -1.26 -4.67 11.47
CA CYS A 432 -1.92 -5.26 10.31
C CYS A 432 -2.46 -4.25 9.31
N LEU A 433 -2.73 -3.02 9.74
CA LEU A 433 -3.14 -1.94 8.84
C LEU A 433 -1.95 -1.29 8.10
N ASP A 434 -0.70 -1.67 8.38
CA ASP A 434 0.47 -1.08 7.72
C ASP A 434 0.66 -1.61 6.29
N GLU A 435 0.31 -2.89 6.03
CA GLU A 435 0.49 -3.53 4.72
C GLU A 435 -0.71 -4.41 4.32
N GLY A 436 -1.07 -4.40 3.03
CA GLY A 436 -2.00 -5.36 2.44
C GLY A 436 -3.50 -5.13 2.66
N VAL A 437 -3.91 -4.09 3.42
CA VAL A 437 -5.33 -3.82 3.69
C VAL A 437 -5.81 -2.60 2.90
N ASP A 438 -6.89 -2.76 2.15
CA ASP A 438 -7.53 -1.69 1.39
C ASP A 438 -8.88 -1.32 2.00
N VAL A 439 -8.94 -0.16 2.66
CA VAL A 439 -10.18 0.38 3.25
C VAL A 439 -10.31 1.86 2.90
N PRO A 440 -10.85 2.20 1.72
CA PRO A 440 -10.95 3.59 1.26
C PRO A 440 -11.83 4.48 2.16
N ARG A 441 -12.76 3.88 2.92
CA ARG A 441 -13.69 4.60 3.76
C ARG A 441 -13.11 5.08 5.09
N ALA A 442 -11.85 4.80 5.42
CA ALA A 442 -11.24 5.38 6.62
C ALA A 442 -11.20 6.91 6.51
N GLU A 443 -11.93 7.61 7.37
CA GLU A 443 -12.03 9.08 7.40
C GLU A 443 -11.13 9.66 8.47
N ASN A 444 -10.97 8.95 9.58
CA ASN A 444 -10.25 9.40 10.75
C ASN A 444 -9.10 8.46 11.10
N ALA A 445 -8.04 9.01 11.65
CA ALA A 445 -6.94 8.24 12.24
C ALA A 445 -6.47 8.82 13.56
N ILE A 446 -6.23 7.95 14.53
CA ILE A 446 -5.62 8.30 15.81
C ILE A 446 -4.30 7.54 15.92
N PHE A 447 -3.20 8.26 15.94
CA PHE A 447 -1.86 7.71 16.11
C PHE A 447 -1.48 7.76 17.60
N LEU A 448 -1.57 6.63 18.29
CA LEU A 448 -1.14 6.50 19.69
C LEU A 448 0.35 6.14 19.78
N SER A 449 0.94 5.66 18.69
CA SER A 449 2.34 5.27 18.63
C SER A 449 3.16 6.30 17.88
N SER A 450 4.12 6.90 18.58
CA SER A 450 5.17 7.73 18.00
C SER A 450 6.23 6.83 17.38
N THR A 451 6.08 6.43 16.12
CA THR A 451 7.12 5.63 15.45
C THR A 451 8.21 6.56 14.94
N GLY A 452 9.45 6.36 15.38
CA GLY A 452 10.62 7.04 14.80
C GLY A 452 10.96 6.57 13.39
N ASN A 453 10.18 5.65 12.81
CA ASN A 453 10.34 5.17 11.45
C ASN A 453 9.41 5.95 10.52
N PRO A 454 9.93 6.86 9.68
CA PRO A 454 9.12 7.68 8.77
C PRO A 454 8.26 6.83 7.84
N ARG A 455 8.73 5.65 7.45
CA ARG A 455 8.01 4.75 6.55
C ARG A 455 6.65 4.34 7.09
N GLN A 456 6.59 3.93 8.36
CA GLN A 456 5.34 3.46 8.96
C GLN A 456 4.26 4.55 8.97
N PHE A 457 4.60 5.75 9.44
CA PHE A 457 3.60 6.80 9.50
C PHE A 457 3.22 7.33 8.10
N ILE A 458 4.15 7.35 7.14
CA ILE A 458 3.84 7.70 5.74
C ILE A 458 2.89 6.67 5.12
N GLN A 459 3.10 5.37 5.35
CA GLN A 459 2.22 4.32 4.87
C GLN A 459 0.84 4.39 5.51
N ARG A 460 0.77 4.55 6.84
CA ARG A 460 -0.49 4.70 7.60
C ARG A 460 -1.28 5.91 7.12
N ARG A 461 -0.64 7.09 7.00
CA ARG A 461 -1.26 8.30 6.45
C ARG A 461 -1.82 8.06 5.06
N GLY A 462 -1.03 7.49 4.16
CA GLY A 462 -1.47 7.22 2.79
C GLY A 462 -2.68 6.28 2.68
N ARG A 463 -2.97 5.46 3.69
CA ARG A 463 -4.20 4.64 3.73
C ARG A 463 -5.41 5.46 4.12
N VAL A 464 -5.24 6.32 5.10
CA VAL A 464 -6.31 7.22 5.56
C VAL A 464 -6.67 8.25 4.48
N LEU A 465 -5.73 8.63 3.62
CA LEU A 465 -5.97 9.63 2.58
C LEU A 465 -6.59 9.07 1.28
N ARG A 466 -6.90 7.78 1.21
CA ARG A 466 -7.61 7.23 0.04
C ARG A 466 -8.97 7.86 -0.13
N LYS A 467 -9.32 8.15 -1.39
CA LYS A 467 -10.63 8.71 -1.71
C LYS A 467 -11.76 7.69 -1.58
N HIS A 468 -12.88 8.15 -1.09
CA HIS A 468 -14.17 7.46 -1.13
C HIS A 468 -15.24 8.46 -1.52
N GLN A 469 -16.32 8.02 -2.19
CA GLN A 469 -17.38 8.90 -2.68
C GLN A 469 -18.08 9.71 -1.57
N ASP A 470 -18.22 9.11 -0.38
CA ASP A 470 -18.88 9.72 0.79
C ASP A 470 -17.88 10.40 1.73
N LYS A 471 -16.60 10.53 1.33
CA LYS A 471 -15.54 11.12 2.14
C LYS A 471 -15.06 12.41 1.52
N GLU A 472 -15.30 13.51 2.19
CA GLU A 472 -14.86 14.83 1.76
C GLU A 472 -13.38 15.08 2.13
N LYS A 473 -13.02 14.80 3.40
CA LYS A 473 -11.73 15.10 3.98
C LYS A 473 -11.33 14.04 5.01
N ALA A 474 -10.04 13.86 5.25
CA ALA A 474 -9.55 13.03 6.34
C ALA A 474 -9.17 13.88 7.56
N HIS A 475 -9.21 13.28 8.75
CA HIS A 475 -8.73 13.88 9.99
C HIS A 475 -7.74 12.98 10.70
N ILE A 476 -6.59 13.52 11.10
CA ILE A 476 -5.51 12.77 11.76
C ILE A 476 -5.18 13.41 13.10
N TRP A 477 -5.40 12.67 14.19
CA TRP A 477 -4.91 13.01 15.52
C TRP A 477 -3.63 12.21 15.81
N ASP A 478 -2.62 12.89 16.33
CA ASP A 478 -1.31 12.28 16.61
C ASP A 478 -0.89 12.59 18.04
N MET A 479 -0.74 11.56 18.87
CA MET A 479 -0.30 11.69 20.26
C MET A 479 1.21 11.93 20.31
N VAL A 480 1.60 13.18 20.46
CA VAL A 480 2.98 13.67 20.45
C VAL A 480 3.50 13.76 21.87
N VAL A 481 4.56 13.03 22.15
CA VAL A 481 5.16 13.04 23.49
C VAL A 481 6.06 14.26 23.67
N VAL A 482 5.84 14.98 24.77
CA VAL A 482 6.66 16.12 25.21
C VAL A 482 7.27 15.86 26.57
N PRO A 483 8.46 16.46 26.88
CA PRO A 483 9.02 16.41 28.21
C PRO A 483 8.13 17.12 29.23
N PRO A 484 8.07 16.67 30.49
CA PRO A 484 7.42 17.42 31.56
C PRO A 484 8.26 18.63 31.96
N ASP A 485 7.63 19.65 32.56
CA ASP A 485 8.26 20.80 33.22
C ASP A 485 9.41 21.45 32.44
N ILE A 486 9.13 21.81 31.15
CA ILE A 486 10.11 22.49 30.32
C ILE A 486 10.39 23.89 30.90
N SER A 487 11.59 24.10 31.45
CA SER A 487 12.04 25.39 31.96
C SER A 487 13.29 25.88 31.22
N GLU A 488 13.40 27.20 31.02
CA GLU A 488 14.51 27.83 30.28
C GLU A 488 15.89 27.71 30.96
N ASN A 489 15.95 27.28 32.24
CA ASN A 489 17.15 27.35 33.05
C ASN A 489 17.88 26.01 33.29
N LEU A 490 17.52 24.94 32.62
CA LEU A 490 18.14 23.61 32.77
C LEU A 490 18.89 23.22 31.48
N ASP A 491 19.91 22.36 31.65
CA ASP A 491 20.53 21.66 30.50
C ASP A 491 19.51 20.66 29.92
N ASN A 492 18.69 21.14 29.01
CA ASN A 492 17.60 20.41 28.40
C ASN A 492 18.05 19.59 27.17
N SER A 493 19.34 19.20 27.10
CA SER A 493 19.89 18.51 25.92
C SER A 493 19.18 17.18 25.59
N ILE A 494 18.77 16.43 26.62
CA ILE A 494 18.04 15.16 26.47
C ILE A 494 16.61 15.43 26.05
N GLU A 495 15.94 16.37 26.70
CA GLU A 495 14.57 16.83 26.41
C GLU A 495 14.46 17.39 25.01
N LYS A 496 15.41 18.23 24.61
CA LYS A 496 15.53 18.76 23.24
C LYS A 496 15.63 17.65 22.21
N ASN A 497 16.50 16.66 22.46
CA ASN A 497 16.66 15.53 21.51
C ASN A 497 15.43 14.62 21.45
N LEU A 498 14.73 14.40 22.58
CA LEU A 498 13.46 13.69 22.63
C LEU A 498 12.45 14.39 21.71
N PHE A 499 12.25 15.69 21.93
CA PHE A 499 11.22 16.44 21.21
C PHE A 499 11.59 16.73 19.75
N LEU A 500 12.87 16.84 19.40
CA LEU A 500 13.33 17.07 18.04
C LEU A 500 12.83 15.97 17.06
N GLY A 501 12.84 14.71 17.50
CA GLY A 501 12.27 13.61 16.72
C GLY A 501 10.77 13.75 16.47
N GLU A 502 10.04 14.21 17.49
CA GLU A 502 8.60 14.47 17.39
C GLU A 502 8.30 15.67 16.49
N VAL A 503 9.08 16.76 16.59
CA VAL A 503 8.94 17.96 15.73
C VAL A 503 9.07 17.60 14.26
N LYS A 504 10.10 16.82 13.89
CA LYS A 504 10.27 16.37 12.49
C LYS A 504 9.04 15.60 12.01
N ARG A 505 8.46 14.73 12.83
CA ARG A 505 7.24 14.01 12.50
C ARG A 505 6.04 14.94 12.35
N ILE A 506 5.84 15.87 13.30
CA ILE A 506 4.76 16.87 13.22
C ILE A 506 4.87 17.65 11.91
N ILE A 507 6.05 18.14 11.58
CA ILE A 507 6.27 18.92 10.35
C ILE A 507 5.97 18.09 9.12
N ASN A 508 6.40 16.82 9.06
CA ASN A 508 6.09 15.93 7.94
C ASN A 508 4.58 15.74 7.75
N PHE A 509 3.81 15.61 8.84
CA PHE A 509 2.35 15.54 8.75
C PHE A 509 1.73 16.89 8.39
N ALA A 510 2.19 17.96 9.02
CA ALA A 510 1.62 19.30 8.86
C ALA A 510 1.91 19.89 7.48
N SER A 511 3.04 19.53 6.84
CA SER A 511 3.47 20.12 5.56
C SER A 511 2.43 20.03 4.44
N LEU A 512 1.61 19.00 4.42
CA LEU A 512 0.56 18.78 3.43
C LEU A 512 -0.88 18.89 3.99
N ALA A 513 -1.02 19.24 5.27
CA ALA A 513 -2.31 19.43 5.91
C ALA A 513 -2.91 20.81 5.57
N ASP A 514 -4.24 20.88 5.42
CA ASP A 514 -4.92 22.13 5.12
C ASP A 514 -4.81 23.15 6.25
N ASN A 515 -4.74 22.69 7.50
CA ASN A 515 -4.58 23.52 8.69
C ASN A 515 -3.12 23.76 9.11
N ARG A 516 -2.15 23.58 8.19
CA ARG A 516 -0.70 23.72 8.43
C ARG A 516 -0.32 24.97 9.23
N VAL A 517 -0.83 26.13 8.82
CA VAL A 517 -0.47 27.42 9.42
C VAL A 517 -0.81 27.44 10.92
N SER A 518 -2.02 27.00 11.27
CA SER A 518 -2.45 26.98 12.67
C SER A 518 -1.62 26.04 13.55
N ILE A 519 -1.11 24.94 13.00
CA ILE A 519 -0.27 23.99 13.71
C ILE A 519 1.10 24.60 14.01
N ILE A 520 1.73 25.20 13.02
CA ILE A 520 3.09 25.76 13.11
C ILE A 520 3.13 26.93 14.10
N TYR A 521 2.13 27.81 14.04
CA TYR A 521 2.03 29.00 14.92
C TYR A 521 1.27 28.75 16.24
N SER A 522 1.04 27.49 16.61
CA SER A 522 0.41 27.07 17.86
C SER A 522 1.43 26.75 18.97
N LYS A 523 0.99 26.00 19.97
CA LYS A 523 1.80 25.46 21.07
C LYS A 523 3.12 24.80 20.61
N LEU A 524 3.21 24.32 19.35
CA LEU A 524 4.44 23.77 18.80
C LEU A 524 5.59 24.79 18.78
N ASN A 525 5.31 26.01 18.31
CA ASN A 525 6.32 27.08 18.27
C ASN A 525 6.80 27.45 19.67
N ASP A 526 5.89 27.56 20.65
CA ASP A 526 6.23 27.91 22.03
C ASP A 526 7.15 26.85 22.65
N ILE A 527 6.84 25.56 22.46
CA ILE A 527 7.68 24.46 22.96
C ILE A 527 9.06 24.46 22.26
N CYS A 528 9.09 24.67 20.95
CA CYS A 528 10.34 24.74 20.19
C CYS A 528 11.22 25.91 20.67
N MET A 529 10.66 27.09 20.88
CA MET A 529 11.37 28.25 21.39
C MET A 529 11.96 27.96 22.78
N THR A 530 11.18 27.39 23.69
CA THR A 530 11.63 27.07 25.07
C THR A 530 12.76 26.04 25.06
N LEU A 531 12.74 25.06 24.15
CA LEU A 531 13.80 24.04 24.00
C LEU A 531 14.97 24.49 23.11
N GLY A 532 14.92 25.69 22.54
CA GLY A 532 15.95 26.18 21.62
C GLY A 532 16.04 25.33 20.35
N ILE A 533 14.90 24.88 19.81
CA ILE A 533 14.76 24.16 18.53
C ILE A 533 14.40 25.16 17.46
N ASP A 534 15.20 25.21 16.38
CA ASP A 534 14.89 26.04 15.21
C ASP A 534 13.83 25.35 14.35
N LEU A 535 12.58 25.72 14.59
CA LEU A 535 11.42 25.18 13.86
C LEU A 535 11.46 25.54 12.37
N PHE A 536 11.92 26.75 12.03
CA PHE A 536 11.91 27.21 10.64
C PHE A 536 12.99 26.51 9.82
N GLN A 537 14.16 26.24 10.40
CA GLN A 537 15.20 25.45 9.72
C GLN A 537 14.69 24.02 9.40
N ILE A 538 13.97 23.38 10.35
CA ILE A 538 13.42 22.05 10.12
C ILE A 538 12.33 22.09 9.02
N LEU A 539 11.52 23.15 8.98
CA LEU A 539 10.52 23.35 7.92
C LEU A 539 11.18 23.45 6.54
N GLU A 540 12.23 24.25 6.40
CA GLU A 540 12.97 24.40 5.14
C GLU A 540 13.60 23.06 4.69
N ASP A 541 14.17 22.31 5.63
CA ASP A 541 14.79 21.02 5.32
C ASP A 541 13.78 19.96 4.86
N GLU A 542 12.57 19.96 5.44
CA GLU A 542 11.48 19.08 5.01
C GLU A 542 10.89 19.53 3.66
N GLU A 543 10.76 20.82 3.40
CA GLU A 543 10.28 21.31 2.11
C GLU A 543 11.19 20.91 0.96
N LYS A 544 12.52 20.98 1.15
CA LYS A 544 13.52 20.52 0.16
C LYS A 544 13.39 19.02 -0.19
N GLN A 545 12.79 18.20 0.68
CA GLN A 545 12.54 16.79 0.37
C GLN A 545 11.36 16.58 -0.59
N TYR A 546 10.45 17.57 -0.69
CA TYR A 546 9.29 17.51 -1.58
C TYR A 546 9.52 18.21 -2.91
N GLU A 547 10.57 19.01 -3.05
CA GLU A 547 11.09 19.55 -4.31
C GLU A 547 11.97 18.51 -5.03
#